data_3935d858871bed5685ed630df71c762a
#
_entry.id   3935d858871bed5685ed630df71c762a
#
_cell.length_a   1.000
_cell.length_b   1.000
_cell.length_c   1.000
_cell.angle_alpha   90.00
_cell.angle_beta   90.00
_cell.angle_gamma   90.00
#
_symmetry.space_group_name_H-M   'P 1'
#
loop_
_entity.id
_entity.type
_entity.pdbx_description
1 polymer ?
#
loop_
_entity_poly.entity_id
_entity_poly.type
_entity_poly.pdbx_seq_one_letter_code
_entity_poly.pdbx_strand_id
1 'polypeptide(L)'
;MRNVDVTATLSGMAAAQTGAERYFARRLEDPEYHQAYEDARERIEQIDSLIRVFDARREELQLTKAELARRAGVKPEAIRRLFSAEKPNPTLRTLIALAGALGLEIRPTPRRSASTTRERSAASGTRRRSA
;
A
#
# COMPACT_ATOMS: atom_id res chain seq x y z
N MET A 1 -4.48 -26.14 29.95
CA MET A 1 -3.15 -25.68 29.58
C MET A 1 -2.69 -26.41 28.35
N ARG A 2 -3.01 -25.90 27.21
CA ARG A 2 -2.59 -26.54 25.97
C ARG A 2 -1.65 -25.61 25.25
N ASN A 3 -0.37 -25.80 25.50
CA ASN A 3 0.62 -25.33 24.57
C ASN A 3 0.45 -26.13 23.30
N VAL A 4 -0.42 -25.64 22.45
CA VAL A 4 -0.52 -26.17 21.11
C VAL A 4 0.84 -25.95 20.46
N ASP A 5 1.43 -27.01 19.95
CA ASP A 5 2.64 -26.95 19.16
C ASP A 5 2.39 -26.14 17.88
N VAL A 6 2.34 -24.84 18.06
CA VAL A 6 2.27 -23.88 16.95
C VAL A 6 3.49 -24.07 16.03
N THR A 7 4.59 -24.46 16.60
CA THR A 7 5.84 -24.77 15.87
C THR A 7 5.68 -25.99 14.96
N ALA A 8 5.01 -27.04 15.42
CA ALA A 8 4.75 -28.22 14.60
C ALA A 8 3.74 -27.94 13.47
N THR A 9 2.75 -27.10 13.73
CA THR A 9 1.77 -26.68 12.71
C THR A 9 2.41 -25.82 11.63
N LEU A 10 3.28 -24.88 12.01
CA LEU A 10 4.04 -24.05 11.07
C LEU A 10 5.03 -24.88 10.24
N SER A 11 5.68 -25.86 10.84
CA SER A 11 6.58 -26.77 10.14
C SER A 11 5.83 -27.66 9.14
N GLY A 12 4.64 -28.12 9.49
CA GLY A 12 3.77 -28.89 8.59
C GLY A 12 3.26 -28.07 7.42
N MET A 13 2.95 -26.79 7.63
CA MET A 13 2.54 -25.86 6.57
C MET A 13 3.68 -25.51 5.63
N ALA A 14 4.90 -25.38 6.12
CA ALA A 14 6.10 -25.15 5.30
C ALA A 14 6.46 -26.35 4.42
N ALA A 15 6.18 -27.57 4.87
CA ALA A 15 6.42 -28.80 4.11
C ALA A 15 5.38 -29.06 3.00
N ALA A 16 4.20 -28.43 3.10
CA ALA A 16 3.08 -28.63 2.19
C ALA A 16 2.97 -27.52 1.13
N GLN A 17 4.09 -27.09 0.55
CA GLN A 17 4.07 -26.10 -0.54
C GLN A 17 3.32 -26.64 -1.75
N THR A 18 2.31 -25.90 -2.17
CA THR A 18 1.54 -26.22 -3.36
C THR A 18 2.37 -26.05 -4.63
N GLY A 19 1.95 -26.66 -5.73
CA GLY A 19 2.59 -26.47 -7.03
C GLY A 19 2.62 -25.00 -7.47
N ALA A 20 1.58 -24.24 -7.09
CA ALA A 20 1.51 -22.80 -7.34
C ALA A 20 2.60 -22.03 -6.58
N GLU A 21 2.82 -22.34 -5.32
CA GLU A 21 3.87 -21.70 -4.50
C GLU A 21 5.26 -21.97 -5.06
N ARG A 22 5.53 -23.19 -5.50
CA ARG A 22 6.79 -23.55 -6.15
C ARG A 22 6.98 -22.83 -7.49
N TYR A 23 5.91 -22.69 -8.26
CA TYR A 23 5.93 -21.95 -9.52
C TYR A 23 6.27 -20.47 -9.29
N PHE A 24 5.62 -19.82 -8.32
CA PHE A 24 5.90 -18.44 -7.96
C PHE A 24 7.31 -18.26 -7.43
N ALA A 25 7.80 -19.17 -6.58
CA ALA A 25 9.16 -19.12 -6.06
C ALA A 25 10.21 -19.16 -7.17
N ARG A 26 10.00 -20.01 -8.20
CA ARG A 26 10.88 -20.03 -9.37
C ARG A 26 10.84 -18.75 -10.18
N ARG A 27 9.66 -18.17 -10.37
CA ARG A 27 9.52 -16.93 -11.12
C ARG A 27 10.14 -15.73 -10.41
N LEU A 28 10.11 -15.72 -9.09
CA LEU A 28 10.76 -14.69 -8.29
C LEU A 28 12.29 -14.72 -8.40
N GLU A 29 12.87 -15.80 -8.87
CA GLU A 29 14.30 -15.89 -9.18
C GLU A 29 14.66 -15.11 -10.46
N ASP A 30 13.71 -14.88 -11.36
CA ASP A 30 13.88 -14.03 -12.52
C ASP A 30 13.89 -12.55 -12.09
N PRO A 31 14.98 -11.79 -12.33
CA PRO A 31 15.08 -10.39 -11.87
C PRO A 31 13.98 -9.47 -12.42
N GLU A 32 13.57 -9.68 -13.67
CA GLU A 32 12.51 -8.89 -14.31
C GLU A 32 11.15 -9.14 -13.67
N TYR A 33 10.83 -10.41 -13.43
CA TYR A 33 9.59 -10.80 -12.77
C TYR A 33 9.58 -10.36 -11.30
N HIS A 34 10.70 -10.48 -10.61
CA HIS A 34 10.85 -10.03 -9.23
C HIS A 34 10.60 -8.52 -9.10
N GLN A 35 11.17 -7.72 -9.97
CA GLN A 35 10.97 -6.27 -9.97
C GLN A 35 9.49 -5.91 -10.23
N ALA A 36 8.87 -6.55 -11.22
CA ALA A 36 7.45 -6.33 -11.51
C ALA A 36 6.54 -6.72 -10.35
N TYR A 37 6.88 -7.79 -9.64
CA TYR A 37 6.17 -8.23 -8.44
C TYR A 37 6.29 -7.22 -7.29
N GLU A 38 7.51 -6.74 -7.02
CA GLU A 38 7.74 -5.74 -5.98
C GLU A 38 7.04 -4.41 -6.29
N ASP A 39 7.07 -3.96 -7.54
CA ASP A 39 6.37 -2.75 -7.98
C ASP A 39 4.85 -2.88 -7.83
N ALA A 40 4.30 -4.04 -8.16
CA ALA A 40 2.88 -4.31 -7.99
C ALA A 40 2.47 -4.33 -6.52
N ARG A 41 3.28 -4.97 -5.69
CA ARG A 41 3.08 -5.04 -4.24
C ARG A 41 3.11 -3.65 -3.60
N GLU A 42 4.09 -2.84 -3.97
CA GLU A 42 4.20 -1.46 -3.50
C GLU A 42 2.97 -0.61 -3.84
N ARG A 43 2.44 -0.76 -5.06
CA ARG A 43 1.21 -0.07 -5.46
C ARG A 43 0.01 -0.46 -4.61
N ILE A 44 -0.12 -1.76 -4.32
CA ILE A 44 -1.20 -2.27 -3.45
C ILE A 44 -1.06 -1.69 -2.04
N GLU A 45 0.14 -1.67 -1.49
CA GLU A 45 0.41 -1.11 -0.16
C GLU A 45 0.10 0.39 -0.07
N GLN A 46 0.37 1.14 -1.13
CA GLN A 46 0.03 2.57 -1.21
C GLN A 46 -1.48 2.78 -1.22
N ILE A 47 -2.23 1.99 -1.99
CA ILE A 47 -3.69 2.05 -2.02
C ILE A 47 -4.28 1.70 -0.65
N ASP A 48 -3.81 0.63 -0.04
CA ASP A 48 -4.27 0.20 1.29
C ASP A 48 -3.98 1.25 2.36
N SER A 49 -2.82 1.90 2.30
CA SER A 49 -2.46 2.98 3.21
C SER A 49 -3.39 4.18 3.05
N LEU A 50 -3.71 4.54 1.82
CA LEU A 50 -4.62 5.64 1.52
C LEU A 50 -6.04 5.36 2.05
N ILE A 51 -6.52 4.14 1.86
CA ILE A 51 -7.84 3.72 2.35
C ILE A 51 -7.88 3.74 3.88
N ARG A 52 -6.81 3.32 4.54
CA ARG A 52 -6.71 3.38 6.01
C ARG A 52 -6.74 4.83 6.52
N VAL A 53 -6.09 5.75 5.85
CA VAL A 53 -6.15 7.18 6.18
C VAL A 53 -7.58 7.70 6.05
N PHE A 54 -8.28 7.32 5.01
CA PHE A 54 -9.67 7.72 4.81
C PHE A 54 -10.60 7.14 5.89
N ASP A 55 -10.42 5.89 6.24
CA ASP A 55 -11.24 5.25 7.28
C ASP A 55 -10.98 5.86 8.66
N ALA A 56 -9.72 6.13 9.01
CA ALA A 56 -9.37 6.81 10.24
C ALA A 56 -9.98 8.23 10.31
N ARG A 57 -9.95 8.96 9.21
CA ARG A 57 -10.56 10.30 9.14
C ARG A 57 -12.08 10.23 9.27
N ARG A 58 -12.71 9.23 8.64
CA ARG A 58 -14.14 8.99 8.79
C ARG A 58 -14.52 8.78 10.26
N GLU A 59 -13.75 7.96 10.96
CA GLU A 59 -13.97 7.70 12.39
C GLU A 59 -13.77 8.95 13.25
N GLU A 60 -12.75 9.76 12.99
CA GLU A 60 -12.54 11.05 13.65
C GLU A 60 -13.74 11.98 13.51
N LEU A 61 -14.35 12.02 12.33
CA LEU A 61 -15.52 12.82 12.03
C LEU A 61 -16.83 12.18 12.48
N GLN A 62 -16.76 10.97 13.05
CA GLN A 62 -17.90 10.19 13.51
C GLN A 62 -18.95 9.96 12.41
N LEU A 63 -18.48 9.76 11.18
CA LEU A 63 -19.32 9.46 10.05
C LEU A 63 -19.51 7.96 9.89
N THR A 64 -20.73 7.53 9.61
CA THR A 64 -20.97 6.15 9.15
C THR A 64 -20.52 6.01 7.70
N LYS A 65 -20.30 4.78 7.25
CA LYS A 65 -19.97 4.50 5.85
C LYS A 65 -21.08 4.99 4.91
N ALA A 66 -22.34 4.86 5.31
CA ALA A 66 -23.49 5.36 4.55
C ALA A 66 -23.50 6.88 4.45
N GLU A 67 -23.19 7.60 5.52
CA GLU A 67 -23.10 9.05 5.52
C GLU A 67 -21.96 9.54 4.64
N LEU A 68 -20.81 8.88 4.71
CA LEU A 68 -19.68 9.18 3.84
C LEU A 68 -20.04 8.99 2.37
N ALA A 69 -20.71 7.89 2.03
CA ALA A 69 -21.18 7.61 0.68
C ALA A 69 -22.10 8.73 0.17
N ARG A 70 -23.05 9.15 0.99
CA ARG A 70 -23.98 10.23 0.66
C ARG A 70 -23.27 11.56 0.43
N ARG A 71 -22.34 11.93 1.31
CA ARG A 71 -21.56 13.18 1.19
C ARG A 71 -20.64 13.18 -0.03
N ALA A 72 -20.07 12.03 -0.36
CA ALA A 72 -19.19 11.88 -1.51
C ALA A 72 -19.95 11.69 -2.84
N GLY A 73 -21.26 11.47 -2.79
CA GLY A 73 -22.04 11.15 -3.99
C GLY A 73 -21.70 9.79 -4.59
N VAL A 74 -21.27 8.85 -3.76
CA VAL A 74 -20.87 7.49 -4.14
C VAL A 74 -21.90 6.49 -3.62
N LYS A 75 -22.10 5.39 -4.34
CA LYS A 75 -23.03 4.34 -3.90
C LYS A 75 -22.56 3.69 -2.60
N PRO A 76 -23.46 3.44 -1.62
CA PRO A 76 -23.09 2.80 -0.35
C PRO A 76 -22.39 1.45 -0.53
N GLU A 77 -22.79 0.66 -1.53
CA GLU A 77 -22.16 -0.62 -1.84
C GLU A 77 -20.70 -0.46 -2.26
N ALA A 78 -20.41 0.59 -3.01
CA ALA A 78 -19.03 0.89 -3.44
C ALA A 78 -18.15 1.25 -2.24
N ILE A 79 -18.65 1.98 -1.27
CA ILE A 79 -17.93 2.30 -0.03
C ILE A 79 -17.71 1.06 0.80
N ARG A 80 -18.75 0.23 1.01
CA ARG A 80 -18.59 -1.03 1.74
C ARG A 80 -17.56 -1.94 1.10
N ARG A 81 -17.59 -2.06 -0.21
CA ARG A 81 -16.62 -2.84 -0.97
C ARG A 81 -15.21 -2.29 -0.85
N LEU A 82 -15.05 -0.97 -0.90
CA LEU A 82 -13.75 -0.32 -0.79
C LEU A 82 -13.07 -0.60 0.55
N PHE A 83 -13.81 -0.50 1.65
CA PHE A 83 -13.25 -0.70 3.00
C PHE A 83 -13.15 -2.17 3.44
N SER A 84 -13.79 -3.09 2.73
CA SER A 84 -13.80 -4.52 3.08
C SER A 84 -13.04 -5.42 2.11
N ALA A 85 -12.69 -4.94 0.93
CA ALA A 85 -12.02 -5.74 -0.09
C ALA A 85 -10.57 -6.02 0.27
N GLU A 86 -10.11 -7.25 0.02
CA GLU A 86 -8.70 -7.61 0.16
C GLU A 86 -7.81 -6.87 -0.85
N LYS A 87 -8.35 -6.61 -2.03
CA LYS A 87 -7.65 -5.90 -3.11
C LYS A 87 -8.54 -4.78 -3.63
N PRO A 88 -8.65 -3.67 -2.90
CA PRO A 88 -9.43 -2.54 -3.37
C PRO A 88 -8.81 -1.93 -4.62
N ASN A 89 -9.67 -1.59 -5.58
CA ASN A 89 -9.25 -0.93 -6.81
C ASN A 89 -10.19 0.26 -7.11
N PRO A 90 -10.13 1.32 -6.29
CA PRO A 90 -10.96 2.50 -6.52
C PRO A 90 -10.46 3.30 -7.71
N THR A 91 -11.38 3.99 -8.38
CA THR A 91 -11.00 4.98 -9.37
C THR A 91 -10.49 6.26 -8.68
N LEU A 92 -9.64 7.02 -9.37
CA LEU A 92 -9.18 8.31 -8.86
C LEU A 92 -10.35 9.27 -8.58
N ARG A 93 -11.37 9.23 -9.41
CA ARG A 93 -12.59 10.02 -9.20
C ARG A 93 -13.25 9.70 -7.85
N THR A 94 -13.37 8.42 -7.52
CA THR A 94 -13.90 7.96 -6.23
C THR A 94 -13.04 8.44 -5.07
N LEU A 95 -11.73 8.32 -5.19
CA LEU A 95 -10.81 8.78 -4.16
C LEU A 95 -10.88 10.29 -3.92
N ILE A 96 -10.96 11.09 -4.98
CA ILE A 96 -11.10 12.54 -4.89
C ILE A 96 -12.43 12.91 -4.23
N ALA A 97 -13.52 12.24 -4.59
CA ALA A 97 -14.83 12.46 -3.99
C ALA A 97 -14.84 12.15 -2.49
N LEU A 98 -14.23 11.03 -2.10
CA LEU A 98 -14.10 10.64 -0.69
C LEU A 98 -13.21 11.61 0.09
N ALA A 99 -12.10 12.02 -0.47
CA ALA A 99 -11.21 12.99 0.14
C ALA A 99 -11.95 14.31 0.41
N GLY A 100 -12.67 14.82 -0.58
CA GLY A 100 -13.49 16.04 -0.45
C GLY A 100 -14.54 15.92 0.66
N ALA A 101 -15.23 14.78 0.75
CA ALA A 101 -16.23 14.54 1.79
C ALA A 101 -15.61 14.44 3.19
N LEU A 102 -14.34 14.04 3.31
CA LEU A 102 -13.60 13.93 4.55
C LEU A 102 -12.81 15.20 4.91
N GLY A 103 -12.88 16.23 4.09
CA GLY A 103 -12.10 17.45 4.27
C GLY A 103 -10.60 17.24 4.03
N LEU A 104 -10.24 16.24 3.21
CA LEU A 104 -8.88 15.92 2.84
C LEU A 104 -8.60 16.33 1.40
N GLU A 105 -7.33 16.50 1.09
CA GLU A 105 -6.85 16.81 -0.24
C GLU A 105 -5.80 15.76 -0.67
N ILE A 106 -5.93 15.28 -1.90
CA ILE A 106 -4.95 14.37 -2.48
C ILE A 106 -3.95 15.19 -3.29
N ARG A 107 -2.68 15.16 -2.86
CA ARG A 107 -1.61 15.88 -3.56
C ARG A 107 -0.47 14.94 -3.91
N PRO A 108 0.00 14.96 -5.17
CA PRO A 108 1.24 14.29 -5.53
C PRO A 108 2.41 14.90 -4.77
N THR A 109 3.25 14.06 -4.22
CA THR A 109 4.44 14.47 -3.49
C THR A 109 5.66 13.79 -4.11
N PRO A 110 6.75 14.51 -4.42
CA PRO A 110 7.95 13.88 -4.92
C PRO A 110 8.47 12.82 -3.94
N ARG A 111 8.76 11.65 -4.46
CA ARG A 111 9.37 10.59 -3.65
C ARG A 111 10.83 10.94 -3.40
N ARG A 112 11.28 10.89 -2.14
CA ARG A 112 12.70 11.00 -1.82
C ARG A 112 13.42 9.76 -2.33
N SER A 113 14.14 9.89 -3.44
CA SER A 113 14.99 8.81 -3.92
C SER A 113 16.30 8.78 -3.11
N ALA A 114 16.76 7.58 -2.78
CA ALA A 114 18.04 7.40 -2.10
C ALA A 114 19.24 7.91 -2.92
N SER A 115 19.05 8.10 -4.22
CA SER A 115 20.07 8.64 -5.16
C SER A 115 20.38 10.11 -4.94
N THR A 116 19.44 10.90 -4.42
CA THR A 116 19.65 12.34 -4.22
C THR A 116 20.67 12.62 -3.11
N THR A 117 20.84 11.69 -2.17
CA THR A 117 21.84 11.82 -1.10
C THR A 117 23.26 11.64 -1.63
N ARG A 118 23.43 10.83 -2.67
CA ARG A 118 24.74 10.57 -3.26
C ARG A 118 25.25 11.73 -4.11
N GLU A 119 24.37 12.42 -4.83
CA GLU A 119 24.73 13.59 -5.64
C GLU A 119 25.08 14.80 -4.78
N ARG A 120 24.40 15.01 -3.67
CA ARG A 120 24.75 16.10 -2.74
C ARG A 120 26.10 15.93 -2.07
N SER A 121 26.49 14.67 -1.81
CA SER A 121 27.80 14.37 -1.24
C SER A 121 28.93 14.57 -2.25
N ALA A 122 28.67 14.28 -3.53
CA ALA A 122 29.65 14.50 -4.61
C ALA A 122 29.83 15.99 -4.95
N ALA A 123 28.76 16.79 -4.88
CA ALA A 123 28.81 18.22 -5.13
C ALA A 123 29.52 19.02 -4.00
N SER A 124 29.55 18.48 -2.81
CA SER A 124 30.23 19.09 -1.66
C SER A 124 31.76 18.92 -1.71
N GLY A 125 32.25 17.97 -2.49
CA GLY A 125 33.67 17.67 -2.59
C GLY A 125 34.49 18.57 -3.50
N THR A 126 33.87 19.43 -4.28
CA THR A 126 34.56 20.20 -5.32
C THR A 126 34.92 21.64 -4.93
N ARG A 127 34.64 22.05 -3.70
CA ARG A 127 34.89 23.41 -3.19
C ARG A 127 36.20 23.57 -2.41
N ARG A 128 37.22 22.76 -2.68
CA ARG A 128 38.56 22.99 -2.12
C ARG A 128 39.58 23.18 -3.20
N ARG A 129 39.49 24.34 -3.93
CA ARG A 129 40.61 24.95 -4.61
C ARG A 129 40.44 26.46 -4.55
N SER A 130 40.85 27.03 -3.45
CA SER A 130 41.34 28.41 -3.49
C SER A 130 42.85 28.32 -3.45
N ALA A 131 43.47 28.88 -4.45
CA ALA A 131 44.89 29.13 -4.45
C ALA A 131 45.28 30.06 -3.31
#